data_9b32a220130d1dd3f6c613f1d71ba7e1
#
_entry.id   9b32a220130d1dd3f6c613f1d71ba7e1
#
_cell.length_a   1.000
_cell.length_b   1.000
_cell.length_c   1.000
_cell.angle_alpha   90.00
_cell.angle_beta   90.00
_cell.angle_gamma   90.00
#
_symmetry.space_group_name_H-M   'P 1'
#
loop_
_entity.id
_entity.type
_entity.pdbx_description
1 polymer ?
#
loop_
_entity_poly.entity_id
_entity_poly.type
_entity_poly.pdbx_seq_one_letter_code
_entity_poly.pdbx_strand_id
1 'polypeptide(L)'
;LNFNDLADCEYLTEKIHEMQEVCAEEGVTVKTAMFADINGISMGQRDAMLANGVEFLYTNIHTHHGMYPLYQNQKPYFWENEDGKRLLVWSGEHYNLGNALGIVFNKNVNFMTENYFGKAQGDVAGPLEKLYSNLTASMEEYEENGYPYDFYITSVSGVFSDNAPINPAIADTVALFNEKYGEEVTMRMV
;
A
#
# COMPACT_ATOMS: atom_id res chain seq x y z
N LEU A 1 -5.52 10.99 10.82
CA LEU A 1 -5.32 11.20 12.26
C LEU A 1 -4.11 10.41 12.73
N ASN A 2 -3.00 11.09 13.02
CA ASN A 2 -1.74 10.43 13.41
C ASN A 2 -1.72 9.92 14.87
N PHE A 3 -2.79 10.12 15.63
CA PHE A 3 -2.89 9.74 17.05
C PHE A 3 -4.21 9.05 17.34
N ASN A 4 -4.60 8.12 16.50
CA ASN A 4 -5.87 7.42 16.61
C ASN A 4 -6.02 6.66 17.93
N ASP A 5 -4.92 6.22 18.51
CA ASP A 5 -4.93 5.51 19.81
C ASP A 5 -5.27 6.41 21.01
N LEU A 6 -5.23 7.73 20.81
CA LEU A 6 -5.64 8.71 21.83
C LEU A 6 -7.12 9.11 21.74
N ALA A 7 -7.79 8.71 20.66
CA ALA A 7 -9.21 8.96 20.47
C ALA A 7 -10.03 7.77 20.99
N ASP A 8 -11.16 8.04 21.62
CA ASP A 8 -12.08 6.97 21.99
C ASP A 8 -12.79 6.36 20.78
N CYS A 9 -13.35 5.18 20.96
CA CYS A 9 -14.01 4.43 19.91
C CYS A 9 -15.26 5.14 19.37
N GLU A 10 -16.00 5.86 20.21
CA GLU A 10 -17.20 6.60 19.82
C GLU A 10 -16.84 7.75 18.87
N TYR A 11 -15.84 8.54 19.23
CA TYR A 11 -15.32 9.61 18.38
C TYR A 11 -14.81 9.09 17.02
N LEU A 12 -14.06 7.99 17.03
CA LEU A 12 -13.55 7.38 15.80
C LEU A 12 -14.70 6.88 14.91
N THR A 13 -15.71 6.27 15.53
CA THR A 13 -16.92 5.80 14.84
C THR A 13 -17.65 6.95 14.14
N GLU A 14 -17.84 8.06 14.85
CA GLU A 14 -18.47 9.28 14.31
C GLU A 14 -17.66 9.84 13.13
N LYS A 15 -16.34 9.94 13.25
CA LYS A 15 -15.47 10.47 12.18
C LYS A 15 -15.42 9.60 10.94
N ILE A 16 -15.50 8.29 11.08
CA ILE A 16 -15.62 7.38 9.94
C ILE A 16 -16.98 7.59 9.25
N HIS A 17 -18.04 7.71 10.05
CA HIS A 17 -19.40 7.94 9.52
C HIS A 17 -19.50 9.26 8.75
N GLU A 18 -19.02 10.36 9.31
CA GLU A 18 -18.98 11.67 8.63
C GLU A 18 -18.25 11.58 7.28
N MET A 19 -17.14 10.89 7.22
CA MET A 19 -16.38 10.71 5.98
C MET A 19 -17.17 9.88 4.96
N GLN A 20 -17.86 8.83 5.43
CA GLN A 20 -18.71 8.00 4.56
C GLN A 20 -19.89 8.78 3.99
N GLU A 21 -20.49 9.70 4.76
CA GLU A 21 -21.55 10.61 4.28
C GLU A 21 -21.05 11.49 3.14
N VAL A 22 -19.87 12.11 3.30
CA VAL A 22 -19.24 12.91 2.24
C VAL A 22 -18.97 12.09 0.98
N CYS A 23 -18.48 10.87 1.14
CA CYS A 23 -18.25 9.98 -0.01
C CYS A 23 -19.57 9.56 -0.69
N ALA A 24 -20.64 9.36 0.09
CA ALA A 24 -21.94 8.98 -0.43
C ALA A 24 -22.59 10.08 -1.27
N GLU A 25 -22.33 11.35 -1.00
CA GLU A 25 -22.77 12.49 -1.84
C GLU A 25 -22.22 12.38 -3.27
N GLU A 26 -21.03 11.80 -3.42
CA GLU A 26 -20.39 11.52 -4.71
C GLU A 26 -20.69 10.11 -5.26
N GLY A 27 -21.61 9.38 -4.64
CA GLY A 27 -22.01 8.03 -5.05
C GLY A 27 -20.99 6.94 -4.71
N VAL A 28 -20.06 7.20 -3.80
CA VAL A 28 -19.01 6.26 -3.39
C VAL A 28 -19.39 5.58 -2.08
N THR A 29 -19.40 4.24 -2.10
CA THR A 29 -19.54 3.43 -0.88
C THR A 29 -18.17 3.02 -0.36
N VAL A 30 -17.82 3.46 0.85
CA VAL A 30 -16.52 3.16 1.47
C VAL A 30 -16.62 1.87 2.28
N LYS A 31 -15.90 0.85 1.86
CA LYS A 31 -15.80 -0.45 2.54
C LYS A 31 -14.36 -0.81 2.93
N THR A 32 -13.40 -0.04 2.45
CA THR A 32 -11.97 -0.30 2.67
C THR A 32 -11.34 0.86 3.43
N ALA A 33 -10.54 0.54 4.43
CA ALA A 33 -9.65 1.46 5.10
C ALA A 33 -8.20 1.15 4.75
N MET A 34 -7.34 2.16 4.81
CA MET A 34 -5.91 2.02 4.62
C MET A 34 -5.17 2.70 5.76
N PHE A 35 -4.17 2.01 6.29
CA PHE A 35 -3.19 2.57 7.21
C PHE A 35 -1.79 2.40 6.63
N ALA A 36 -1.11 3.52 6.43
CA ALA A 36 0.26 3.54 5.95
C ALA A 36 1.13 4.33 6.93
N ASP A 37 2.37 3.91 7.11
CA ASP A 37 3.34 4.56 7.98
C ASP A 37 2.93 4.62 9.47
N ILE A 38 2.04 3.75 9.89
CA ILE A 38 1.57 3.66 11.27
C ILE A 38 1.78 2.22 11.75
N ASN A 39 2.65 2.07 12.74
CA ASN A 39 2.95 0.76 13.29
C ASN A 39 2.10 0.52 14.53
N GLY A 40 0.95 -0.09 14.31
CA GLY A 40 -0.02 -0.44 15.31
C GLY A 40 -1.39 0.16 15.04
N ILE A 41 -2.40 -0.66 15.25
CA ILE A 41 -3.81 -0.30 15.14
C ILE A 41 -4.50 -0.87 16.36
N SER A 42 -5.20 -0.03 17.11
CA SER A 42 -5.89 -0.47 18.33
C SER A 42 -7.14 -1.30 18.03
N MET A 43 -7.56 -2.10 18.99
CA MET A 43 -8.84 -2.82 18.93
C MET A 43 -10.02 -1.84 18.80
N GLY A 44 -9.94 -0.67 19.44
CA GLY A 44 -10.96 0.37 19.31
C GLY A 44 -11.09 0.90 17.88
N GLN A 45 -9.99 1.06 17.16
CA GLN A 45 -10.03 1.43 15.73
C GLN A 45 -10.68 0.34 14.88
N ARG A 46 -10.35 -0.94 15.12
CA ARG A 46 -11.03 -2.07 14.46
C ARG A 46 -12.54 -2.00 14.70
N ASP A 47 -12.95 -1.81 15.94
CA ASP A 47 -14.37 -1.82 16.33
C ASP A 47 -15.12 -0.63 15.72
N ALA A 48 -14.50 0.55 15.66
CA ALA A 48 -15.04 1.73 14.98
C ALA A 48 -15.21 1.48 13.48
N MET A 49 -14.25 0.85 12.80
CA MET A 49 -14.35 0.46 11.39
C MET A 49 -15.50 -0.54 11.18
N LEU A 50 -15.59 -1.58 11.99
CA LEU A 50 -16.64 -2.59 11.91
C LEU A 50 -18.03 -2.03 12.20
N ALA A 51 -18.15 -1.06 13.11
CA ALA A 51 -19.40 -0.37 13.39
C ALA A 51 -19.94 0.42 12.19
N ASN A 52 -19.05 0.92 11.35
CA ASN A 52 -19.35 1.66 10.12
C ASN A 52 -19.39 0.78 8.86
N GLY A 53 -19.38 -0.54 8.98
CA GLY A 53 -19.48 -1.45 7.85
C GLY A 53 -18.24 -1.48 6.95
N VAL A 54 -17.08 -1.09 7.46
CA VAL A 54 -15.81 -1.33 6.79
C VAL A 54 -15.52 -2.82 6.86
N GLU A 55 -15.21 -3.40 5.72
CA GLU A 55 -15.02 -4.86 5.55
C GLU A 55 -13.54 -5.21 5.37
N PHE A 56 -12.75 -4.28 4.81
CA PHE A 56 -11.37 -4.52 4.40
C PHE A 56 -10.42 -3.48 4.99
N LEU A 57 -9.24 -3.95 5.38
CA LEU A 57 -8.17 -3.10 5.87
C LEU A 57 -6.87 -3.45 5.17
N TYR A 58 -6.28 -2.47 4.50
CA TYR A 58 -4.93 -2.57 3.96
C TYR A 58 -3.96 -1.84 4.86
N THR A 59 -2.89 -2.51 5.29
CA THR A 59 -1.87 -1.92 6.17
C THR A 59 -0.50 -1.98 5.52
N ASN A 60 0.22 -0.86 5.60
CA ASN A 60 1.63 -0.77 5.21
C ASN A 60 2.45 -0.40 6.44
N ILE A 61 3.45 -1.17 6.72
CA ILE A 61 4.34 -0.94 7.87
C ILE A 61 5.52 -0.07 7.44
N HIS A 62 5.89 0.86 8.30
CA HIS A 62 7.15 1.58 8.17
C HIS A 62 8.27 0.79 8.84
N THR A 63 9.16 0.21 8.04
CA THR A 63 10.19 -0.73 8.53
C THR A 63 11.24 -0.08 9.43
N HIS A 64 11.38 1.25 9.41
CA HIS A 64 12.27 1.98 10.33
C HIS A 64 11.72 2.09 11.75
N HIS A 65 10.41 1.94 11.93
CA HIS A 65 9.73 2.09 13.22
C HIS A 65 9.29 0.75 13.82
N GLY A 66 9.47 -0.33 13.11
CA GLY A 66 9.09 -1.66 13.55
C GLY A 66 9.41 -2.72 12.51
N MET A 67 9.22 -3.96 12.89
CA MET A 67 9.41 -5.11 12.02
C MET A 67 8.05 -5.76 11.73
N TYR A 68 7.97 -6.48 10.61
CA TYR A 68 6.83 -7.33 10.33
C TYR A 68 6.72 -8.41 11.41
N PRO A 69 5.54 -8.60 12.00
CA PRO A 69 5.36 -9.68 12.95
C PRO A 69 5.47 -11.03 12.21
N LEU A 70 6.49 -11.79 12.53
CA LEU A 70 6.60 -13.21 12.21
C LEU A 70 6.38 -13.55 10.72
N TYR A 71 6.99 -12.80 9.81
CA TYR A 71 6.87 -13.05 8.36
C TYR A 71 5.42 -13.02 7.83
N GLN A 72 4.57 -12.18 8.41
CA GLN A 72 3.16 -12.03 8.01
C GLN A 72 2.91 -10.93 6.99
N ASN A 73 3.95 -10.40 6.39
CA ASN A 73 3.81 -9.45 5.28
C ASN A 73 3.20 -10.12 4.04
N GLN A 74 2.48 -9.33 3.27
CA GLN A 74 1.75 -9.77 2.07
C GLN A 74 0.77 -10.93 2.32
N LYS A 75 0.20 -11.00 3.51
CA LYS A 75 -0.75 -12.06 3.86
C LYS A 75 -2.05 -11.50 4.40
N PRO A 76 -3.20 -12.07 3.98
CA PRO A 76 -4.49 -11.74 4.57
C PRO A 76 -4.71 -12.52 5.87
N TYR A 77 -5.45 -11.89 6.79
CA TYR A 77 -6.01 -12.55 7.96
C TYR A 77 -7.33 -11.90 8.36
N PHE A 78 -8.17 -12.62 9.09
CA PHE A 78 -9.35 -12.06 9.69
C PHE A 78 -9.05 -11.57 11.10
N TRP A 79 -9.38 -10.31 11.34
CA TRP A 79 -9.30 -9.71 12.67
C TRP A 79 -10.72 -9.62 13.26
N GLU A 80 -11.02 -10.57 14.11
CA GLU A 80 -12.35 -10.71 14.71
C GLU A 80 -12.48 -9.88 16.00
N ASN A 81 -13.66 -9.31 16.23
CA ASN A 81 -13.99 -8.66 17.48
C ASN A 81 -14.76 -9.61 18.43
N GLU A 82 -15.09 -9.13 19.62
CA GLU A 82 -15.79 -9.92 20.63
C GLU A 82 -17.21 -10.33 20.21
N ASP A 83 -17.84 -9.57 19.30
CA ASP A 83 -19.15 -9.87 18.74
C ASP A 83 -19.10 -10.86 17.55
N GLY A 84 -17.93 -11.34 17.20
CA GLY A 84 -17.73 -12.23 16.05
C GLY A 84 -17.74 -11.53 14.68
N LYS A 85 -17.75 -10.19 14.65
CA LYS A 85 -17.58 -9.43 13.41
C LYS A 85 -16.11 -9.45 12.98
N ARG A 86 -15.88 -9.47 11.68
CA ARG A 86 -14.55 -9.67 11.11
C ARG A 86 -14.18 -8.57 10.13
N LEU A 87 -12.95 -8.13 10.24
CA LEU A 87 -12.29 -7.30 9.28
C LEU A 87 -11.28 -8.16 8.50
N LEU A 88 -11.35 -8.18 7.17
CA LEU A 88 -10.31 -8.81 6.36
C LEU A 88 -9.14 -7.84 6.25
N VAL A 89 -8.03 -8.20 6.85
CA VAL A 89 -6.81 -7.39 6.86
C VAL A 89 -5.81 -7.97 5.87
N TRP A 90 -5.24 -7.11 5.03
CA TRP A 90 -4.06 -7.42 4.25
C TRP A 90 -2.86 -6.72 4.88
N SER A 91 -1.90 -7.49 5.37
CA SER A 91 -0.63 -6.98 5.89
C SER A 91 0.34 -6.78 4.74
N GLY A 92 0.42 -5.56 4.24
CA GLY A 92 1.31 -5.20 3.14
C GLY A 92 2.76 -4.98 3.56
N GLU A 93 3.58 -4.71 2.58
CA GLU A 93 4.97 -4.31 2.73
C GLU A 93 5.10 -2.82 3.10
N HIS A 94 6.33 -2.33 3.12
CA HIS A 94 6.59 -0.91 3.28
C HIS A 94 5.85 -0.10 2.21
N TYR A 95 5.27 1.04 2.59
CA TYR A 95 4.42 1.87 1.72
C TYR A 95 5.14 2.43 0.47
N ASN A 96 6.45 2.34 0.38
CA ASN A 96 7.23 2.71 -0.79
C ASN A 96 7.93 1.53 -1.49
N LEU A 97 7.47 0.32 -1.29
CA LEU A 97 8.05 -0.86 -1.96
C LEU A 97 8.08 -0.68 -3.48
N GLY A 98 7.01 -0.16 -4.07
CA GLY A 98 6.96 0.08 -5.51
C GLY A 98 7.99 1.10 -6.01
N ASN A 99 8.36 2.08 -5.18
CA ASN A 99 9.46 2.99 -5.48
C ASN A 99 10.80 2.23 -5.51
N ALA A 100 11.04 1.37 -4.53
CA ALA A 100 12.24 0.55 -4.45
C ALA A 100 12.36 -0.44 -5.62
N LEU A 101 11.24 -1.00 -6.06
CA LEU A 101 11.18 -1.86 -7.24
C LEU A 101 11.43 -1.10 -8.56
N GLY A 102 11.19 0.20 -8.58
CA GLY A 102 11.43 1.05 -9.75
C GLY A 102 10.18 1.43 -10.53
N ILE A 103 8.98 1.29 -9.95
CA ILE A 103 7.73 1.75 -10.57
C ILE A 103 7.74 3.27 -10.75
N VAL A 104 8.35 3.99 -9.82
CA VAL A 104 8.60 5.42 -9.96
C VAL A 104 9.97 5.63 -10.58
N PHE A 105 9.96 6.10 -11.82
CA PHE A 105 11.20 6.44 -12.52
C PHE A 105 11.63 7.85 -12.21
N ASN A 106 12.49 7.95 -11.26
CA ASN A 106 13.25 9.17 -11.08
C ASN A 106 14.73 8.79 -11.01
N LYS A 107 15.48 9.14 -12.03
CA LYS A 107 16.89 8.77 -12.19
C LYS A 107 17.76 9.16 -11.00
N ASN A 108 17.32 10.11 -10.22
CA ASN A 108 18.11 10.72 -9.17
C ASN A 108 17.52 10.51 -7.79
N VAL A 109 16.44 9.78 -7.66
CA VAL A 109 15.90 9.47 -6.35
C VAL A 109 16.47 8.15 -5.87
N ASN A 110 17.47 8.28 -5.06
CA ASN A 110 17.84 7.26 -4.12
C ASN A 110 17.55 7.83 -2.74
N PHE A 111 16.54 7.32 -2.10
CA PHE A 111 16.09 7.79 -0.80
C PHE A 111 17.20 7.84 0.26
N MET A 112 18.11 6.89 0.20
CA MET A 112 19.11 6.72 1.26
C MET A 112 20.44 7.41 0.96
N THR A 113 20.75 7.65 -0.29
CA THR A 113 22.13 8.03 -0.67
C THR A 113 22.24 9.26 -1.52
N GLU A 114 21.17 9.71 -2.13
CA GLU A 114 21.23 10.74 -3.12
C GLU A 114 20.06 11.71 -3.09
N ASN A 115 19.98 12.43 -4.10
CA ASN A 115 19.14 13.54 -4.34
C ASN A 115 17.66 13.14 -4.43
N TYR A 116 16.92 13.46 -3.44
CA TYR A 116 15.48 13.36 -3.40
C TYR A 116 14.77 14.06 -4.55
N PHE A 117 15.34 15.16 -4.98
CA PHE A 117 14.78 16.08 -5.95
C PHE A 117 15.36 15.85 -7.34
N GLY A 118 15.78 14.67 -7.62
CA GLY A 118 16.26 14.35 -8.93
C GLY A 118 15.30 14.79 -10.03
N LYS A 119 15.81 14.96 -11.20
CA LYS A 119 15.01 15.37 -12.36
C LYS A 119 13.93 14.35 -12.63
N ALA A 120 12.76 14.84 -12.97
CA ALA A 120 11.72 13.99 -13.48
C ALA A 120 12.27 13.08 -14.60
N GLN A 121 11.79 11.90 -14.65
CA GLN A 121 12.18 10.90 -15.63
C GLN A 121 12.12 11.45 -17.05
N GLY A 122 13.17 11.22 -17.78
CA GLY A 122 13.18 11.55 -19.19
C GLY A 122 12.86 10.34 -20.06
N ASP A 123 13.51 9.24 -19.81
CA ASP A 123 13.40 8.03 -20.60
C ASP A 123 12.85 6.89 -19.76
N VAL A 124 11.67 6.43 -20.10
CA VAL A 124 10.96 5.35 -19.40
C VAL A 124 11.41 3.97 -19.88
N ALA A 125 11.95 3.88 -21.10
CA ALA A 125 12.30 2.60 -21.70
C ALA A 125 13.47 1.90 -21.00
N GLY A 126 14.51 2.64 -20.60
CA GLY A 126 15.67 2.06 -19.94
C GLY A 126 15.40 1.44 -18.58
N PRO A 127 14.58 2.08 -17.70
CA PRO A 127 14.24 1.50 -16.41
C PRO A 127 13.31 0.29 -16.45
N LEU A 128 12.54 0.05 -17.51
CA LEU A 128 11.58 -1.06 -17.59
C LEU A 128 12.24 -2.43 -17.40
N GLU A 129 13.41 -2.64 -17.94
CA GLU A 129 14.14 -3.90 -17.77
C GLU A 129 14.57 -4.12 -16.32
N LYS A 130 14.99 -3.03 -15.67
CA LYS A 130 15.35 -3.08 -14.26
C LYS A 130 14.12 -3.31 -13.38
N LEU A 131 13.01 -2.65 -13.70
CA LEU A 131 11.75 -2.88 -13.02
C LEU A 131 11.30 -4.34 -13.13
N TYR A 132 11.33 -4.89 -14.34
CA TYR A 132 11.03 -6.30 -14.58
C TYR A 132 11.93 -7.23 -13.76
N SER A 133 13.24 -7.01 -13.81
CA SER A 133 14.20 -7.82 -13.04
C SER A 133 13.97 -7.72 -11.53
N ASN A 134 13.67 -6.53 -11.01
CA ASN A 134 13.39 -6.37 -9.57
C ASN A 134 12.08 -7.04 -9.16
N LEU A 135 11.04 -6.94 -9.99
CA LEU A 135 9.75 -7.58 -9.73
C LEU A 135 9.88 -9.10 -9.74
N THR A 136 10.50 -9.67 -10.77
CA THR A 136 10.67 -11.13 -10.87
C THR A 136 11.52 -11.67 -9.72
N ALA A 137 12.62 -11.02 -9.38
CA ALA A 137 13.43 -11.42 -8.23
C ALA A 137 12.65 -11.36 -6.90
N SER A 138 11.83 -10.33 -6.72
CA SER A 138 10.98 -10.23 -5.53
C SER A 138 9.90 -11.32 -5.49
N MET A 139 9.30 -11.65 -6.63
CA MET A 139 8.31 -12.72 -6.73
C MET A 139 8.93 -14.09 -6.47
N GLU A 140 10.12 -14.35 -7.02
CA GLU A 140 10.88 -15.58 -6.76
C GLU A 140 11.22 -15.72 -5.28
N GLU A 141 11.66 -14.66 -4.61
CA GLU A 141 11.92 -14.66 -3.17
C GLU A 141 10.66 -15.00 -2.35
N TYR A 142 9.51 -14.43 -2.71
CA TYR A 142 8.23 -14.75 -2.06
C TYR A 142 7.86 -16.22 -2.26
N GLU A 143 8.01 -16.74 -3.47
CA GLU A 143 7.71 -18.13 -3.81
C GLU A 143 8.60 -19.10 -3.04
N GLU A 144 9.91 -18.86 -3.01
CA GLU A 144 10.88 -19.64 -2.23
C GLU A 144 10.55 -19.67 -0.74
N ASN A 145 9.97 -18.60 -0.20
CA ASN A 145 9.50 -18.50 1.18
C ASN A 145 8.08 -19.03 1.41
N GLY A 146 7.51 -19.72 0.42
CA GLY A 146 6.20 -20.37 0.53
C GLY A 146 5.03 -19.42 0.44
N TYR A 147 5.16 -18.32 -0.27
CA TYR A 147 4.04 -17.42 -0.57
C TYR A 147 3.03 -18.12 -1.49
N PRO A 148 1.74 -18.18 -1.10
CA PRO A 148 0.80 -19.06 -1.78
C PRO A 148 0.02 -18.40 -2.93
N TYR A 149 0.27 -17.11 -3.21
CA TYR A 149 -0.50 -16.36 -4.18
C TYR A 149 0.35 -16.03 -5.42
N ASP A 150 -0.31 -15.89 -6.57
CA ASP A 150 0.26 -15.47 -7.85
C ASP A 150 0.27 -13.95 -8.05
N PHE A 151 0.04 -13.19 -7.00
CA PHE A 151 0.09 -11.74 -6.98
C PHE A 151 0.59 -11.23 -5.64
N TYR A 152 1.09 -10.01 -5.58
CA TYR A 152 1.24 -9.25 -4.34
C TYR A 152 0.89 -7.78 -4.55
N ILE A 153 0.58 -7.10 -3.44
CA ILE A 153 0.18 -5.71 -3.46
C ILE A 153 1.39 -4.85 -3.10
N THR A 154 1.66 -3.83 -3.90
CA THR A 154 2.71 -2.86 -3.60
C THR A 154 2.15 -1.45 -3.64
N SER A 155 2.61 -0.62 -2.73
CA SER A 155 2.30 0.80 -2.70
C SER A 155 3.42 1.63 -3.30
N VAL A 156 3.04 2.76 -3.86
CA VAL A 156 3.94 3.77 -4.43
C VAL A 156 3.66 5.11 -3.76
N SER A 157 4.67 5.75 -3.23
CA SER A 157 4.53 7.06 -2.57
C SER A 157 4.96 8.21 -3.47
N GLY A 158 4.24 8.41 -4.57
CA GLY A 158 4.42 9.57 -5.46
C GLY A 158 5.81 9.69 -6.07
N VAL A 159 6.31 10.91 -6.18
CA VAL A 159 7.61 11.22 -6.80
C VAL A 159 8.79 10.86 -5.91
N PHE A 160 8.60 10.95 -4.61
CA PHE A 160 9.59 10.61 -3.59
C PHE A 160 9.15 9.36 -2.83
N SER A 161 9.95 8.94 -1.92
CA SER A 161 9.62 7.82 -1.05
C SER A 161 8.69 8.18 0.11
N ASP A 162 8.33 9.46 0.29
CA ASP A 162 7.52 9.94 1.39
C ASP A 162 6.93 11.33 1.10
N ASN A 163 5.72 11.59 1.62
CA ASN A 163 5.04 12.89 1.62
C ASN A 163 5.07 13.65 0.27
N ALA A 164 4.96 12.92 -0.82
CA ALA A 164 5.12 13.46 -2.15
C ALA A 164 3.78 13.59 -2.90
N PRO A 165 3.68 14.51 -3.85
CA PRO A 165 2.53 14.57 -4.74
C PRO A 165 2.45 13.31 -5.61
N ILE A 166 1.27 13.00 -6.10
CA ILE A 166 1.05 11.91 -7.05
C ILE A 166 1.92 12.14 -8.28
N ASN A 167 2.61 11.09 -8.70
CA ASN A 167 3.37 11.09 -9.95
C ASN A 167 2.51 10.51 -11.09
N PRO A 168 2.02 11.33 -12.02
CA PRO A 168 1.17 10.85 -13.11
C PRO A 168 1.88 9.88 -14.06
N ALA A 169 3.21 9.90 -14.11
CA ALA A 169 4.00 8.98 -14.94
C ALA A 169 3.92 7.50 -14.46
N ILE A 170 3.36 7.24 -13.28
CA ILE A 170 3.12 5.87 -12.81
C ILE A 170 2.17 5.13 -13.77
N ALA A 171 1.12 5.80 -14.24
CA ALA A 171 0.18 5.21 -15.18
C ALA A 171 0.85 4.84 -16.51
N ASP A 172 1.69 5.73 -17.04
CA ASP A 172 2.47 5.48 -18.25
C ASP A 172 3.46 4.32 -18.06
N THR A 173 4.12 4.28 -16.90
CA THR A 173 5.03 3.19 -16.55
C THR A 173 4.32 1.85 -16.54
N VAL A 174 3.15 1.76 -15.89
CA VAL A 174 2.34 0.53 -15.84
C VAL A 174 1.89 0.11 -17.24
N ALA A 175 1.45 1.07 -18.07
CA ALA A 175 1.02 0.78 -19.44
C ALA A 175 2.18 0.23 -20.29
N LEU A 176 3.34 0.91 -20.29
CA LEU A 176 4.52 0.48 -21.03
C LEU A 176 5.10 -0.85 -20.52
N PHE A 177 5.06 -1.06 -19.20
CA PHE A 177 5.47 -2.33 -18.63
C PHE A 177 4.59 -3.49 -19.12
N ASN A 178 3.27 -3.31 -19.07
CA ASN A 178 2.33 -4.33 -19.52
C ASN A 178 2.39 -4.58 -21.03
N GLU A 179 2.66 -3.55 -21.83
CA GLU A 179 2.91 -3.72 -23.27
C GLU A 179 4.10 -4.63 -23.54
N LYS A 180 5.17 -4.50 -22.74
CA LYS A 180 6.42 -5.24 -22.96
C LYS A 180 6.46 -6.60 -22.26
N TYR A 181 5.93 -6.71 -21.04
CA TYR A 181 6.08 -7.87 -20.17
C TYR A 181 4.76 -8.47 -19.66
N GLY A 182 3.63 -7.92 -20.07
CA GLY A 182 2.32 -8.28 -19.54
C GLY A 182 1.86 -9.72 -19.77
N GLU A 183 2.49 -10.44 -20.69
CA GLU A 183 2.25 -11.88 -20.88
C GLU A 183 2.86 -12.72 -19.74
N GLU A 184 3.90 -12.23 -19.10
CA GLU A 184 4.59 -12.91 -17.99
C GLU A 184 4.18 -12.35 -16.63
N VAL A 185 4.21 -11.02 -16.50
CA VAL A 185 3.86 -10.31 -15.27
C VAL A 185 2.97 -9.11 -15.58
N THR A 186 1.73 -9.14 -15.12
CA THR A 186 0.78 -8.03 -15.34
C THR A 186 0.72 -7.12 -14.12
N MET A 187 0.89 -5.82 -14.34
CA MET A 187 0.68 -4.80 -13.32
C MET A 187 -0.75 -4.21 -13.42
N ARG A 188 -1.40 -4.00 -12.29
CA ARG A 188 -2.71 -3.34 -12.21
C ARG A 188 -2.66 -2.21 -11.19
N MET A 189 -3.22 -1.07 -11.57
CA MET A 189 -3.49 0.03 -10.63
C MET A 189 -4.87 -0.17 -10.02
N VAL A 190 -4.98 0.05 -8.73
CA VAL A 190 -6.22 -0.05 -7.94
C VAL A 190 -6.38 1.19 -7.07
#